data_15eb2f407794c012c696f587e27c504d
#
_entry.id   15eb2f407794c012c696f587e27c504d
#
_cell.length_a   1.000
_cell.length_b   1.000
_cell.length_c   1.000
_cell.angle_alpha   90.00
_cell.angle_beta   90.00
_cell.angle_gamma   90.00
#
_symmetry.space_group_name_H-M   'P 1'
#
loop_
_entity.id
_entity.type
_entity.pdbx_description
1 polymer ?
#
loop_
_entity_poly.entity_id
_entity_poly.type
_entity_poly.pdbx_seq_one_letter_code
_entity_poly.pdbx_strand_id
1 'polypeptide(L)'
;MNFLLMASFAEVMNYVLYVLIAVLVLLVMITVHELGHYLTGKIFDFAIEEFAIGFGPKIFKKTKKNGEVFSVRVFPLGGFCSFRGEDKEDGDPRAFNNKKPWQRIIVLVSGALMNYLFAIFIICLMFGIYGTSALMTYEVSGENPSGIILTDENSFKNRDVILKANGKDVYIITDLMNAVNGKKLGDTVDFTVIRNGEKRDMSIVMLADADLKNVEDVNGLCNVLGIKVEKDEEDNVVSNGFRSTGVRRGFFTTIGCSFNYSFKLAGTIFTVIGQLFHGEIGIKSLGGTFTTISVTAGVIKTGGWWSLLNIASFIGVNLAVFNLLPIP
;
A
#
# COMPACT_ATOMS: atom_id res chain seq x y z
N MET A 1 34.65 -6.73 -18.42
CA MET A 1 34.57 -5.37 -18.99
C MET A 1 33.63 -5.44 -20.20
N ASN A 2 32.53 -4.68 -20.16
CA ASN A 2 31.50 -4.50 -21.19
C ASN A 2 30.43 -5.60 -21.29
N PHE A 3 29.46 -5.55 -20.36
CA PHE A 3 28.09 -5.94 -20.65
C PHE A 3 27.16 -4.75 -20.38
N LEU A 4 27.40 -3.64 -21.03
CA LEU A 4 26.36 -2.68 -21.34
C LEU A 4 25.57 -3.27 -22.50
N LEU A 5 24.70 -4.22 -22.22
CA LEU A 5 23.64 -4.62 -23.12
C LEU A 5 22.86 -3.36 -23.45
N MET A 6 22.91 -2.93 -24.70
CA MET A 6 22.03 -1.91 -25.24
C MET A 6 20.61 -2.43 -25.03
N ALA A 7 19.92 -1.89 -24.00
CA ALA A 7 18.49 -2.10 -23.88
C ALA A 7 17.87 -1.76 -25.24
N SER A 8 17.02 -2.63 -25.75
CA SER A 8 16.38 -2.39 -27.05
C SER A 8 15.60 -1.06 -26.95
N PHE A 9 15.49 -0.33 -28.05
CA PHE A 9 14.69 0.91 -28.08
C PHE A 9 13.30 0.72 -27.47
N ALA A 10 12.68 -0.44 -27.71
CA ALA A 10 11.39 -0.82 -27.13
C ALA A 10 11.43 -0.94 -25.61
N GLU A 11 12.50 -1.50 -25.02
CA GLU A 11 12.64 -1.61 -23.56
C GLU A 11 12.79 -0.25 -22.90
N VAL A 12 13.59 0.64 -23.50
CA VAL A 12 13.72 2.04 -23.03
C VAL A 12 12.38 2.76 -23.11
N MET A 13 11.66 2.62 -24.23
CA MET A 13 10.37 3.27 -24.41
C MET A 13 9.33 2.75 -23.40
N ASN A 14 9.29 1.45 -23.16
CA ASN A 14 8.40 0.86 -22.14
C ASN A 14 8.76 1.35 -20.73
N TYR A 15 10.04 1.45 -20.40
CA TYR A 15 10.44 1.99 -19.10
C TYR A 15 10.01 3.46 -18.92
N VAL A 16 10.20 4.29 -19.94
CA VAL A 16 9.72 5.69 -19.95
C VAL A 16 8.20 5.74 -19.73
N LEU A 17 7.44 4.86 -20.40
CA LEU A 17 5.99 4.78 -20.21
C LEU A 17 5.63 4.43 -18.75
N TYR A 18 6.30 3.45 -18.13
CA TYR A 18 6.05 3.10 -16.73
C TYR A 18 6.38 4.24 -15.76
N VAL A 19 7.46 4.99 -16.03
CA VAL A 19 7.80 6.19 -15.26
C VAL A 19 6.72 7.27 -15.41
N LEU A 20 6.23 7.50 -16.62
CA LEU A 20 5.13 8.46 -16.85
C LEU A 20 3.84 8.06 -16.12
N ILE A 21 3.51 6.77 -16.13
CA ILE A 21 2.35 6.25 -15.36
C ILE A 21 2.57 6.45 -13.86
N ALA A 22 3.77 6.18 -13.34
CA ALA A 22 4.10 6.40 -11.93
C ALA A 22 3.98 7.87 -11.52
N VAL A 23 4.47 8.79 -12.35
CA VAL A 23 4.31 10.25 -12.15
C VAL A 23 2.84 10.64 -12.18
N LEU A 24 2.05 10.09 -13.10
CA LEU A 24 0.62 10.34 -13.18
C LEU A 24 -0.12 9.86 -11.92
N VAL A 25 0.22 8.68 -11.39
CA VAL A 25 -0.36 8.18 -10.12
C VAL A 25 -0.09 9.16 -8.98
N LEU A 26 1.16 9.61 -8.82
CA LEU A 26 1.51 10.59 -7.80
C LEU A 26 0.77 11.91 -7.99
N LEU A 27 0.70 12.42 -9.23
CA LEU A 27 -0.04 13.65 -9.55
C LEU A 27 -1.53 13.52 -9.17
N VAL A 28 -2.17 12.39 -9.48
CA VAL A 28 -3.56 12.13 -9.10
C VAL A 28 -3.72 12.12 -7.59
N MET A 29 -2.82 11.42 -6.85
CA MET A 29 -2.88 11.36 -5.39
C MET A 29 -2.74 12.73 -4.74
N ILE A 30 -1.80 13.55 -5.22
CA ILE A 30 -1.61 14.92 -4.71
C ILE A 30 -2.82 15.78 -5.07
N THR A 31 -3.33 15.67 -6.30
CA THR A 31 -4.52 16.42 -6.72
C THR A 31 -5.76 16.07 -5.88
N VAL A 32 -5.93 14.80 -5.54
CA VAL A 32 -7.01 14.32 -4.66
C VAL A 32 -6.83 14.87 -3.24
N HIS A 33 -5.60 14.95 -2.75
CA HIS A 33 -5.28 15.58 -1.47
C HIS A 33 -5.71 17.05 -1.45
N GLU A 34 -5.24 17.83 -2.43
CA GLU A 34 -5.59 19.26 -2.55
C GLU A 34 -7.10 19.46 -2.75
N LEU A 35 -7.76 18.53 -3.45
CA LEU A 35 -9.21 18.55 -3.63
C LEU A 35 -9.94 18.43 -2.28
N GLY A 36 -9.39 17.68 -1.32
CA GLY A 36 -9.91 17.58 0.04
C GLY A 36 -9.96 18.96 0.73
N HIS A 37 -8.84 19.69 0.71
CA HIS A 37 -8.74 21.06 1.24
C HIS A 37 -9.71 22.00 0.51
N TYR A 38 -9.74 21.92 -0.81
CA TYR A 38 -10.61 22.75 -1.64
C TYR A 38 -12.09 22.53 -1.33
N LEU A 39 -12.57 21.28 -1.31
CA LEU A 39 -14.00 20.98 -1.05
C LEU A 39 -14.42 21.42 0.35
N THR A 40 -13.60 21.11 1.35
CA THR A 40 -13.86 21.46 2.74
C THR A 40 -13.78 22.97 2.95
N GLY A 41 -12.81 23.63 2.29
CA GLY A 41 -12.73 25.09 2.26
C GLY A 41 -13.98 25.74 1.69
N LYS A 42 -14.59 25.15 0.66
CA LYS A 42 -15.88 25.60 0.10
C LYS A 42 -17.05 25.38 1.05
N ILE A 43 -17.11 24.22 1.71
CA ILE A 43 -18.18 23.91 2.68
C ILE A 43 -18.21 24.92 3.83
N PHE A 44 -17.04 25.34 4.33
CA PHE A 44 -16.92 26.30 5.43
C PHE A 44 -16.74 27.74 4.97
N ASP A 45 -16.94 28.03 3.68
CA ASP A 45 -16.82 29.37 3.09
C ASP A 45 -15.48 30.05 3.41
N PHE A 46 -14.36 29.34 3.17
CA PHE A 46 -13.04 29.96 3.17
C PHE A 46 -12.80 30.72 1.86
N ALA A 47 -12.07 31.82 1.93
CA ALA A 47 -11.63 32.55 0.75
C ALA A 47 -10.45 31.82 0.09
N ILE A 48 -10.75 31.01 -0.93
CA ILE A 48 -9.75 30.27 -1.71
C ILE A 48 -9.15 31.22 -2.76
N GLU A 49 -7.83 31.36 -2.77
CA GLU A 49 -7.11 32.18 -3.74
C GLU A 49 -6.80 31.38 -5.02
N GLU A 50 -6.17 30.22 -4.87
CA GLU A 50 -5.79 29.41 -6.00
C GLU A 50 -5.87 27.92 -5.67
N PHE A 51 -6.40 27.13 -6.63
CA PHE A 51 -6.25 25.69 -6.69
C PHE A 51 -5.35 25.36 -7.87
N ALA A 52 -4.19 24.78 -7.62
CA ALA A 52 -3.17 24.52 -8.63
C ALA A 52 -2.82 23.03 -8.72
N ILE A 53 -2.76 22.51 -9.95
CA ILE A 53 -2.21 21.20 -10.27
C ILE A 53 -0.80 21.41 -10.81
N GLY A 54 0.21 20.83 -10.14
CA GLY A 54 1.61 20.99 -10.48
C GLY A 54 2.26 22.24 -9.86
N PHE A 55 3.55 22.41 -10.14
CA PHE A 55 4.37 23.57 -9.73
C PHE A 55 4.97 24.30 -10.94
N GLY A 56 5.55 25.50 -10.69
CA GLY A 56 6.23 26.29 -11.68
C GLY A 56 5.32 27.21 -12.48
N PRO A 57 5.72 27.61 -13.72
CA PRO A 57 4.93 28.49 -14.57
C PRO A 57 3.55 27.91 -14.92
N LYS A 58 2.55 28.79 -15.04
CA LYS A 58 1.17 28.40 -15.39
C LYS A 58 1.07 28.09 -16.89
N ILE A 59 0.66 26.86 -17.24
CA ILE A 59 0.31 26.47 -18.62
C ILE A 59 -1.13 26.89 -18.92
N PHE A 60 -2.01 26.70 -17.93
CA PHE A 60 -3.42 27.05 -18.03
C PHE A 60 -3.85 27.81 -16.78
N LYS A 61 -4.67 28.86 -16.97
CA LYS A 61 -5.25 29.66 -15.88
C LYS A 61 -6.69 30.00 -16.21
N LYS A 62 -7.58 29.77 -15.25
CA LYS A 62 -8.98 30.19 -15.31
C LYS A 62 -9.36 30.89 -14.01
N THR A 63 -9.75 32.15 -14.10
CA THR A 63 -10.24 32.92 -12.95
C THR A 63 -11.76 32.86 -12.91
N LYS A 64 -12.34 32.46 -11.78
CA LYS A 64 -13.78 32.45 -11.55
C LYS A 64 -14.29 33.86 -11.22
N LYS A 65 -15.60 34.07 -11.29
CA LYS A 65 -16.25 35.37 -11.00
C LYS A 65 -15.98 35.85 -9.56
N ASN A 66 -15.74 34.96 -8.62
CA ASN A 66 -15.41 35.24 -7.22
C ASN A 66 -13.93 35.54 -6.96
N GLY A 67 -13.12 35.64 -8.02
CA GLY A 67 -11.67 35.89 -7.92
C GLY A 67 -10.79 34.66 -7.73
N GLU A 68 -11.37 33.51 -7.45
CA GLU A 68 -10.66 32.22 -7.28
C GLU A 68 -9.98 31.81 -8.60
N VAL A 69 -8.73 31.36 -8.52
CA VAL A 69 -7.93 30.92 -9.66
C VAL A 69 -7.81 29.41 -9.68
N PHE A 70 -8.13 28.80 -10.82
CA PHE A 70 -7.75 27.42 -11.13
C PHE A 70 -6.57 27.45 -12.10
N SER A 71 -5.49 26.71 -11.82
CA SER A 71 -4.33 26.66 -12.69
C SER A 71 -3.77 25.24 -12.87
N VAL A 72 -3.18 25.01 -14.04
CA VAL A 72 -2.33 23.84 -14.30
C VAL A 72 -0.94 24.37 -14.62
N ARG A 73 0.10 23.73 -14.06
CA ARG A 73 1.48 24.18 -14.10
C ARG A 73 2.41 23.16 -14.76
N VAL A 74 3.59 23.57 -15.15
CA VAL A 74 4.54 22.79 -15.97
C VAL A 74 5.01 21.51 -15.30
N PHE A 75 5.34 21.56 -14.00
CA PHE A 75 5.93 20.43 -13.31
C PHE A 75 4.85 19.59 -12.61
N PRO A 76 4.59 18.34 -13.06
CA PRO A 76 3.48 17.51 -12.57
C PRO A 76 3.80 16.81 -11.22
N LEU A 77 4.74 17.32 -10.44
CA LEU A 77 5.17 16.75 -9.16
C LEU A 77 4.69 17.61 -8.00
N GLY A 78 3.36 17.77 -7.86
CA GLY A 78 2.81 18.54 -6.77
C GLY A 78 1.48 19.19 -7.09
N GLY A 79 1.03 20.05 -6.19
CA GLY A 79 -0.17 20.88 -6.28
C GLY A 79 -0.31 21.66 -5.01
N PHE A 80 -1.28 22.57 -4.95
CA PHE A 80 -1.62 23.30 -3.74
C PHE A 80 -3.02 23.91 -3.83
N CYS A 81 -3.62 24.09 -2.66
CA CYS A 81 -4.83 24.86 -2.46
C CYS A 81 -4.50 25.99 -1.47
N SER A 82 -4.34 27.23 -1.95
CA SER A 82 -4.03 28.38 -1.10
C SER A 82 -5.27 29.10 -0.63
N PHE A 83 -5.25 29.49 0.64
CA PHE A 83 -6.32 30.26 1.26
C PHE A 83 -5.83 31.67 1.56
N ARG A 84 -6.72 32.66 1.40
CA ARG A 84 -6.44 34.03 1.80
C ARG A 84 -6.20 34.09 3.31
N GLY A 85 -5.22 34.87 3.74
CA GLY A 85 -4.93 35.05 5.16
C GLY A 85 -4.24 33.83 5.81
N GLU A 86 -3.61 32.93 5.03
CA GLU A 86 -2.87 31.79 5.54
C GLU A 86 -1.49 32.26 6.06
N ASP A 87 -0.75 33.05 5.26
CA ASP A 87 0.59 33.55 5.60
C ASP A 87 0.60 34.96 6.21
N LYS A 88 -0.45 35.73 6.01
CA LYS A 88 -0.55 37.14 6.46
C LYS A 88 -1.94 37.44 6.99
N GLU A 89 -2.03 38.34 7.96
CA GLU A 89 -3.32 38.84 8.41
C GLU A 89 -4.09 39.47 7.25
N ASP A 90 -5.37 39.13 7.13
CA ASP A 90 -6.31 39.68 6.16
C ASP A 90 -7.63 40.07 6.88
N GLY A 91 -8.20 41.17 6.49
CA GLY A 91 -9.46 41.69 7.08
C GLY A 91 -10.73 40.94 6.58
N ASP A 92 -10.64 40.03 5.61
CA ASP A 92 -11.81 39.28 5.13
C ASP A 92 -12.26 38.28 6.21
N PRO A 93 -13.50 38.26 6.64
CA PRO A 93 -14.03 37.27 7.59
C PRO A 93 -13.90 35.83 7.10
N ARG A 94 -13.74 35.62 5.80
CA ARG A 94 -13.52 34.29 5.17
C ARG A 94 -12.05 33.92 5.08
N ALA A 95 -11.13 34.79 5.47
CA ALA A 95 -9.71 34.51 5.52
C ALA A 95 -9.40 33.36 6.50
N PHE A 96 -8.38 32.55 6.21
CA PHE A 96 -8.04 31.34 6.96
C PHE A 96 -7.85 31.63 8.45
N ASN A 97 -7.10 32.70 8.78
CA ASN A 97 -6.82 33.08 10.17
C ASN A 97 -8.03 33.60 10.94
N ASN A 98 -9.06 34.08 10.24
CA ASN A 98 -10.28 34.62 10.86
C ASN A 98 -11.36 33.54 11.10
N LYS A 99 -11.17 32.34 10.57
CA LYS A 99 -12.08 31.20 10.78
C LYS A 99 -11.87 30.55 12.15
N LYS A 100 -12.93 29.90 12.65
CA LYS A 100 -12.87 29.17 13.92
C LYS A 100 -11.81 28.09 13.90
N PRO A 101 -11.07 27.84 15.00
CA PRO A 101 -9.99 26.85 15.03
C PRO A 101 -10.39 25.45 14.55
N TRP A 102 -11.58 24.95 14.94
CA TRP A 102 -12.07 23.65 14.52
C TRP A 102 -12.32 23.56 13.00
N GLN A 103 -12.76 24.65 12.34
CA GLN A 103 -12.94 24.70 10.90
C GLN A 103 -11.58 24.58 10.17
N ARG A 104 -10.57 25.29 10.69
CA ARG A 104 -9.18 25.19 10.18
C ARG A 104 -8.64 23.78 10.30
N ILE A 105 -8.82 23.13 11.47
CA ILE A 105 -8.39 21.75 11.70
C ILE A 105 -9.07 20.80 10.71
N ILE A 106 -10.38 20.91 10.49
CA ILE A 106 -11.09 20.05 9.55
C ILE A 106 -10.57 20.25 8.12
N VAL A 107 -10.33 21.50 7.71
CA VAL A 107 -9.74 21.77 6.38
C VAL A 107 -8.35 21.13 6.29
N LEU A 108 -7.48 21.28 7.28
CA LEU A 108 -6.13 20.70 7.27
C LEU A 108 -6.13 19.17 7.22
N VAL A 109 -7.05 18.52 7.92
CA VAL A 109 -7.18 17.06 7.95
C VAL A 109 -7.86 16.52 6.68
N SER A 110 -8.66 17.33 6.01
CA SER A 110 -9.49 16.89 4.88
C SER A 110 -8.69 16.38 3.68
N GLY A 111 -7.49 16.92 3.43
CA GLY A 111 -6.60 16.42 2.39
C GLY A 111 -6.18 14.96 2.62
N ALA A 112 -5.73 14.66 3.83
CA ALA A 112 -5.36 13.31 4.23
C ALA A 112 -6.58 12.35 4.20
N LEU A 113 -7.72 12.79 4.71
CA LEU A 113 -8.95 12.01 4.67
C LEU A 113 -9.38 11.68 3.23
N MET A 114 -9.27 12.64 2.32
CA MET A 114 -9.61 12.43 0.91
C MET A 114 -8.68 11.40 0.26
N ASN A 115 -7.38 11.43 0.54
CA ASN A 115 -6.45 10.40 0.08
C ASN A 115 -6.81 9.01 0.61
N TYR A 116 -7.20 8.90 1.88
CA TYR A 116 -7.62 7.63 2.47
C TYR A 116 -8.90 7.09 1.82
N LEU A 117 -9.91 7.93 1.64
CA LEU A 117 -11.16 7.55 0.96
C LEU A 117 -10.92 7.14 -0.49
N PHE A 118 -10.04 7.85 -1.19
CA PHE A 118 -9.67 7.51 -2.57
C PHE A 118 -8.89 6.19 -2.64
N ALA A 119 -8.00 5.93 -1.69
CA ALA A 119 -7.31 4.65 -1.59
C ALA A 119 -8.30 3.48 -1.37
N ILE A 120 -9.28 3.63 -0.48
CA ILE A 120 -10.35 2.63 -0.30
C ILE A 120 -11.13 2.43 -1.61
N PHE A 121 -11.46 3.50 -2.33
CA PHE A 121 -12.12 3.40 -3.63
C PHE A 121 -11.29 2.58 -4.63
N ILE A 122 -9.98 2.82 -4.72
CA ILE A 122 -9.06 2.04 -5.57
C ILE A 122 -9.04 0.57 -5.14
N ILE A 123 -8.98 0.28 -3.83
CA ILE A 123 -9.01 -1.08 -3.30
C ILE A 123 -10.34 -1.77 -3.67
N CYS A 124 -11.47 -1.09 -3.51
CA CYS A 124 -12.78 -1.62 -3.92
C CYS A 124 -12.82 -1.95 -5.41
N LEU A 125 -12.27 -1.06 -6.25
CA LEU A 125 -12.18 -1.27 -7.69
C LEU A 125 -11.27 -2.49 -8.00
N MET A 126 -10.10 -2.55 -7.40
CA MET A 126 -9.14 -3.65 -7.55
C MET A 126 -9.77 -4.98 -7.14
N PHE A 127 -10.39 -5.04 -5.96
CA PHE A 127 -11.04 -6.26 -5.47
C PHE A 127 -12.29 -6.64 -6.25
N GLY A 128 -13.00 -5.66 -6.81
CA GLY A 128 -14.14 -5.91 -7.70
C GLY A 128 -13.72 -6.56 -9.02
N ILE A 129 -12.58 -6.13 -9.58
CA ILE A 129 -12.07 -6.63 -10.88
C ILE A 129 -11.34 -7.97 -10.70
N TYR A 130 -10.40 -8.03 -9.75
CA TYR A 130 -9.45 -9.15 -9.61
C TYR A 130 -9.80 -10.12 -8.48
N GLY A 131 -10.75 -9.78 -7.60
CA GLY A 131 -11.04 -10.51 -6.35
C GLY A 131 -10.25 -9.94 -5.17
N THR A 132 -10.70 -10.28 -3.96
CA THR A 132 -10.03 -9.88 -2.70
C THR A 132 -8.68 -10.55 -2.59
N SER A 133 -7.65 -9.80 -2.17
CA SER A 133 -6.31 -10.32 -1.99
C SER A 133 -6.28 -11.51 -1.02
N ALA A 134 -5.54 -12.53 -1.38
CA ALA A 134 -5.23 -13.69 -0.56
C ALA A 134 -3.82 -14.18 -0.91
N LEU A 135 -3.22 -14.97 -0.03
CA LEU A 135 -1.93 -15.60 -0.28
C LEU A 135 -2.13 -17.04 -0.72
N MET A 136 -1.43 -17.43 -1.77
CA MET A 136 -1.41 -18.79 -2.29
C MET A 136 -0.02 -19.38 -2.08
N THR A 137 0.05 -20.59 -1.53
CA THR A 137 1.29 -21.36 -1.43
C THR A 137 1.75 -21.77 -2.83
N TYR A 138 3.00 -21.49 -3.17
CA TYR A 138 3.51 -21.81 -4.51
C TYR A 138 4.29 -23.11 -4.53
N GLU A 139 5.25 -23.26 -3.61
CA GLU A 139 6.00 -24.49 -3.43
C GLU A 139 6.01 -24.89 -1.96
N VAL A 140 5.57 -26.11 -1.68
CA VAL A 140 5.62 -26.70 -0.33
C VAL A 140 6.83 -27.62 -0.28
N SER A 141 7.66 -27.44 0.74
CA SER A 141 8.82 -28.30 0.96
C SER A 141 8.36 -29.72 1.30
N GLY A 142 8.90 -30.70 0.61
CA GLY A 142 8.76 -32.09 1.04
C GLY A 142 9.69 -32.47 2.20
N GLU A 143 10.63 -31.56 2.54
CA GLU A 143 11.59 -31.76 3.62
C GLU A 143 10.95 -31.47 4.96
N ASN A 144 11.08 -32.38 5.87
CA ASN A 144 10.56 -32.28 7.22
C ASN A 144 11.67 -32.66 8.23
N PRO A 145 12.57 -31.72 8.52
CA PRO A 145 13.68 -31.99 9.45
C PRO A 145 13.24 -32.24 10.88
N SER A 146 11.99 -31.86 11.22
CA SER A 146 11.46 -32.01 12.58
C SER A 146 11.00 -33.43 12.92
N GLY A 147 10.90 -34.32 11.93
CA GLY A 147 10.39 -35.68 12.13
C GLY A 147 8.88 -35.80 12.43
N ILE A 148 8.13 -34.69 12.34
CA ILE A 148 6.67 -34.68 12.53
C ILE A 148 6.00 -35.37 11.34
N ILE A 149 4.99 -36.21 11.60
CA ILE A 149 4.22 -36.85 10.52
C ILE A 149 3.30 -35.83 9.87
N LEU A 150 3.61 -35.49 8.61
CA LEU A 150 2.80 -34.58 7.80
C LEU A 150 1.69 -35.36 7.08
N THR A 151 0.47 -34.85 7.17
CA THR A 151 -0.72 -35.39 6.51
C THR A 151 -1.36 -34.28 5.64
N ASP A 152 -2.37 -34.66 4.85
CA ASP A 152 -3.14 -33.69 4.07
C ASP A 152 -3.96 -32.71 4.93
N GLU A 153 -4.13 -33.00 6.20
CA GLU A 153 -4.94 -32.20 7.14
C GLU A 153 -4.09 -31.27 8.02
N ASN A 154 -2.78 -31.56 8.19
CA ASN A 154 -1.91 -30.79 9.07
C ASN A 154 -0.76 -30.05 8.36
N SER A 155 -0.72 -30.08 7.03
CA SER A 155 0.30 -29.42 6.23
C SER A 155 -0.29 -28.71 5.01
N PHE A 156 0.36 -27.65 4.56
CA PHE A 156 0.03 -26.99 3.29
C PHE A 156 0.36 -27.88 2.09
N LYS A 157 -0.36 -27.66 1.00
CA LYS A 157 -0.09 -28.20 -0.33
C LYS A 157 0.13 -27.06 -1.32
N ASN A 158 0.76 -27.40 -2.44
CA ASN A 158 0.93 -26.44 -3.54
C ASN A 158 -0.43 -25.91 -4.00
N ARG A 159 -0.52 -24.59 -4.18
CA ARG A 159 -1.70 -23.85 -4.59
C ARG A 159 -2.84 -23.80 -3.56
N ASP A 160 -2.57 -24.07 -2.28
CA ASP A 160 -3.53 -23.72 -1.24
C ASP A 160 -3.68 -22.21 -1.16
N VAL A 161 -4.90 -21.71 -1.24
CA VAL A 161 -5.21 -20.29 -1.09
C VAL A 161 -5.63 -20.03 0.35
N ILE A 162 -4.82 -19.30 1.08
CA ILE A 162 -5.02 -19.01 2.50
C ILE A 162 -6.01 -17.86 2.64
N LEU A 163 -7.17 -18.12 3.24
CA LEU A 163 -8.21 -17.12 3.48
C LEU A 163 -8.16 -16.55 4.87
N LYS A 164 -7.92 -17.40 5.87
CA LYS A 164 -7.90 -17.03 7.29
C LYS A 164 -6.81 -17.78 8.04
N ALA A 165 -6.32 -17.16 9.11
CA ALA A 165 -5.48 -17.78 10.13
C ALA A 165 -6.02 -17.38 11.51
N ASN A 166 -6.24 -18.36 12.42
CA ASN A 166 -6.87 -18.16 13.71
C ASN A 166 -8.18 -17.34 13.62
N GLY A 167 -9.00 -17.62 12.61
CA GLY A 167 -10.28 -16.94 12.35
C GLY A 167 -10.18 -15.53 11.74
N LYS A 168 -8.99 -14.91 11.64
CA LYS A 168 -8.75 -13.59 11.05
C LYS A 168 -8.42 -13.70 9.56
N ASP A 169 -8.94 -12.77 8.74
CA ASP A 169 -8.64 -12.74 7.30
C ASP A 169 -7.16 -12.48 7.04
N VAL A 170 -6.59 -13.23 6.07
CA VAL A 170 -5.21 -13.10 5.60
C VAL A 170 -5.23 -12.43 4.23
N TYR A 171 -4.56 -11.29 4.11
CA TYR A 171 -4.41 -10.53 2.86
C TYR A 171 -2.95 -10.37 2.45
N ILE A 172 -2.06 -10.26 3.43
CA ILE A 172 -0.64 -9.97 3.27
C ILE A 172 0.20 -10.90 4.14
N ILE A 173 1.48 -10.99 3.83
CA ILE A 173 2.41 -11.88 4.52
C ILE A 173 2.52 -11.61 6.02
N THR A 174 2.46 -10.33 6.42
CA THR A 174 2.49 -9.93 7.83
C THR A 174 1.31 -10.53 8.63
N ASP A 175 0.18 -10.82 7.99
CA ASP A 175 -0.94 -11.51 8.65
C ASP A 175 -0.57 -12.93 9.05
N LEU A 176 0.21 -13.64 8.21
CA LEU A 176 0.72 -14.98 8.53
C LEU A 176 1.77 -14.93 9.63
N MET A 177 2.73 -13.98 9.54
CA MET A 177 3.74 -13.77 10.57
C MET A 177 3.09 -13.56 11.94
N ASN A 178 2.08 -12.69 12.02
CA ASN A 178 1.34 -12.43 13.25
C ASN A 178 0.55 -13.66 13.75
N ALA A 179 0.06 -14.51 12.85
CA ALA A 179 -0.73 -15.68 13.22
C ALA A 179 0.13 -16.81 13.83
N VAL A 180 1.38 -16.93 13.38
CA VAL A 180 2.31 -17.98 13.86
C VAL A 180 3.21 -17.50 14.99
N ASN A 181 3.37 -16.19 15.18
CA ASN A 181 4.27 -15.62 16.19
C ASN A 181 4.04 -16.20 17.59
N GLY A 182 5.13 -16.59 18.26
CA GLY A 182 5.13 -17.19 19.58
C GLY A 182 4.74 -18.68 19.62
N LYS A 183 4.50 -19.31 18.46
CA LYS A 183 4.27 -20.76 18.37
C LYS A 183 5.58 -21.52 18.40
N LYS A 184 5.55 -22.73 18.94
CA LYS A 184 6.70 -23.63 19.03
C LYS A 184 6.60 -24.78 18.04
N LEU A 185 7.70 -25.46 17.81
CA LEU A 185 7.75 -26.71 17.07
C LEU A 185 6.66 -27.68 17.57
N GLY A 186 5.81 -28.18 16.67
CA GLY A 186 4.71 -29.07 16.97
C GLY A 186 3.41 -28.41 17.38
N ASP A 187 3.39 -27.10 17.68
CA ASP A 187 2.15 -26.37 17.88
C ASP A 187 1.34 -26.33 16.58
N THR A 188 0.06 -26.07 16.69
CA THR A 188 -0.84 -25.91 15.54
C THR A 188 -1.40 -24.51 15.44
N VAL A 189 -1.70 -24.11 14.21
CA VAL A 189 -2.43 -22.87 13.89
C VAL A 189 -3.59 -23.23 12.96
N ASP A 190 -4.77 -22.73 13.28
CA ASP A 190 -5.95 -22.99 12.49
C ASP A 190 -6.00 -22.08 11.25
N PHE A 191 -6.10 -22.71 10.09
CA PHE A 191 -6.22 -22.04 8.81
C PHE A 191 -7.51 -22.41 8.09
N THR A 192 -8.12 -21.44 7.43
CA THR A 192 -9.13 -21.68 6.42
C THR A 192 -8.48 -21.49 5.06
N VAL A 193 -8.47 -22.54 4.24
CA VAL A 193 -7.85 -22.54 2.90
C VAL A 193 -8.84 -22.93 1.82
N ILE A 194 -8.55 -22.58 0.57
CA ILE A 194 -9.15 -23.20 -0.61
C ILE A 194 -8.12 -24.17 -1.18
N ARG A 195 -8.45 -25.46 -1.18
CA ARG A 195 -7.66 -26.54 -1.76
C ARG A 195 -8.48 -27.25 -2.85
N ASN A 196 -7.96 -27.29 -4.06
CA ASN A 196 -8.65 -27.87 -5.22
C ASN A 196 -10.06 -27.30 -5.46
N GLY A 197 -10.25 -25.99 -5.19
CA GLY A 197 -11.53 -25.30 -5.36
C GLY A 197 -12.50 -25.44 -4.17
N GLU A 198 -12.20 -26.27 -3.17
CA GLU A 198 -13.02 -26.47 -1.97
C GLU A 198 -12.45 -25.72 -0.78
N LYS A 199 -13.33 -25.07 -0.03
CA LYS A 199 -12.98 -24.42 1.23
C LYS A 199 -12.86 -25.46 2.34
N ARG A 200 -11.71 -25.45 3.05
CA ARG A 200 -11.41 -26.38 4.15
C ARG A 200 -10.83 -25.63 5.33
N ASP A 201 -11.20 -26.06 6.54
CA ASP A 201 -10.54 -25.63 7.77
C ASP A 201 -9.54 -26.72 8.17
N MET A 202 -8.31 -26.29 8.51
CA MET A 202 -7.17 -27.16 8.74
C MET A 202 -6.34 -26.63 9.90
N SER A 203 -5.77 -27.53 10.71
CA SER A 203 -4.83 -27.17 11.78
C SER A 203 -3.42 -27.51 11.32
N ILE A 204 -2.69 -26.49 10.84
CA ILE A 204 -1.33 -26.63 10.30
C ILE A 204 -0.35 -26.72 11.46
N VAL A 205 0.53 -27.73 11.43
CA VAL A 205 1.55 -27.93 12.44
C VAL A 205 2.79 -27.09 12.13
N MET A 206 3.37 -26.48 13.14
CA MET A 206 4.60 -25.69 13.03
C MET A 206 5.82 -26.61 12.98
N LEU A 207 6.67 -26.45 11.97
CA LEU A 207 7.86 -27.28 11.72
C LEU A 207 9.13 -26.71 12.37
N ALA A 208 9.07 -25.53 12.94
CA ALA A 208 10.12 -24.88 13.73
C ALA A 208 9.51 -23.91 14.73
N ASP A 209 10.32 -23.43 15.66
CA ASP A 209 9.91 -22.38 16.61
C ASP A 209 9.69 -21.07 15.85
N ALA A 210 8.52 -20.46 16.05
CA ALA A 210 8.09 -19.20 15.46
C ALA A 210 8.24 -18.06 16.47
N ASP A 211 9.45 -17.81 16.96
CA ASP A 211 9.74 -16.63 17.76
C ASP A 211 9.89 -15.39 16.86
N LEU A 212 9.80 -14.18 17.45
CA LEU A 212 9.90 -12.93 16.71
C LEU A 212 11.13 -12.86 15.80
N LYS A 213 12.29 -13.38 16.25
CA LYS A 213 13.54 -13.36 15.47
C LYS A 213 13.50 -14.28 14.26
N ASN A 214 12.77 -15.42 14.36
CA ASN A 214 12.70 -16.42 13.30
C ASN A 214 11.62 -16.10 12.26
N VAL A 215 10.60 -15.29 12.58
CA VAL A 215 9.49 -14.93 11.65
C VAL A 215 9.49 -13.46 11.24
N GLU A 216 10.53 -12.70 11.56
CA GLU A 216 10.70 -11.31 11.10
C GLU A 216 10.89 -11.25 9.58
N ASP A 217 11.45 -12.28 8.97
CA ASP A 217 11.59 -12.39 7.53
C ASP A 217 10.70 -13.50 6.95
N VAL A 218 10.51 -13.42 5.64
CA VAL A 218 9.69 -14.39 4.90
C VAL A 218 10.32 -15.78 4.88
N ASN A 219 11.64 -15.88 4.97
CA ASN A 219 12.36 -17.16 4.97
C ASN A 219 12.07 -17.94 6.25
N GLY A 220 12.14 -17.27 7.40
CA GLY A 220 11.79 -17.86 8.68
C GLY A 220 10.33 -18.32 8.71
N LEU A 221 9.40 -17.50 8.23
CA LEU A 221 7.99 -17.88 8.09
C LEU A 221 7.82 -19.12 7.20
N CYS A 222 8.51 -19.18 6.07
CA CYS A 222 8.46 -20.33 5.16
C CYS A 222 8.96 -21.60 5.83
N ASN A 223 10.06 -21.54 6.57
CA ASN A 223 10.60 -22.68 7.32
C ASN A 223 9.62 -23.21 8.36
N VAL A 224 8.99 -22.30 9.13
CA VAL A 224 7.98 -22.65 10.15
C VAL A 224 6.77 -23.34 9.53
N LEU A 225 6.35 -22.91 8.35
CA LEU A 225 5.16 -23.43 7.64
C LEU A 225 5.47 -24.57 6.65
N GLY A 226 6.73 -24.98 6.51
CA GLY A 226 7.13 -26.03 5.56
C GLY A 226 6.99 -25.63 4.10
N ILE A 227 7.21 -24.35 3.79
CA ILE A 227 7.13 -23.78 2.44
C ILE A 227 8.56 -23.56 1.92
N LYS A 228 8.82 -23.94 0.67
CA LYS A 228 10.14 -23.82 0.08
C LYS A 228 10.41 -22.39 -0.37
N VAL A 229 11.61 -21.92 -0.08
CA VAL A 229 12.16 -20.67 -0.60
C VAL A 229 13.13 -21.01 -1.72
N GLU A 230 12.88 -20.47 -2.91
CA GLU A 230 13.84 -20.58 -4.01
C GLU A 230 14.90 -19.49 -3.88
N LYS A 231 16.17 -19.91 -3.95
CA LYS A 231 17.32 -19.03 -3.95
C LYS A 231 18.08 -19.19 -5.25
N ASP A 232 18.74 -18.13 -5.73
CA ASP A 232 19.64 -18.18 -6.86
C ASP A 232 21.05 -18.72 -6.46
N GLU A 233 21.96 -18.79 -7.43
CA GLU A 233 23.34 -19.25 -7.19
C GLU A 233 24.14 -18.34 -6.24
N GLU A 234 23.67 -17.11 -6.03
CA GLU A 234 24.28 -16.12 -5.13
C GLU A 234 23.58 -16.07 -3.74
N ASP A 235 22.71 -17.06 -3.42
CA ASP A 235 21.93 -17.18 -2.19
C ASP A 235 20.85 -16.08 -2.00
N ASN A 236 20.52 -15.32 -3.08
CA ASN A 236 19.43 -14.37 -3.05
C ASN A 236 18.08 -15.09 -3.23
N VAL A 237 17.06 -14.65 -2.48
CA VAL A 237 15.71 -15.20 -2.58
C VAL A 237 15.06 -14.78 -3.89
N VAL A 238 14.82 -15.74 -4.78
CA VAL A 238 14.13 -15.56 -6.06
C VAL A 238 12.62 -15.70 -5.89
N SER A 239 12.17 -16.64 -5.05
CA SER A 239 10.76 -16.85 -4.72
C SER A 239 10.61 -17.12 -3.23
N ASN A 240 9.65 -16.43 -2.60
CA ASN A 240 9.38 -16.58 -1.17
C ASN A 240 8.28 -17.61 -0.86
N GLY A 241 8.01 -18.52 -1.79
CA GLY A 241 7.04 -19.61 -1.61
C GLY A 241 5.57 -19.20 -1.53
N PHE A 242 5.26 -17.89 -1.54
CA PHE A 242 3.91 -17.36 -1.58
C PHE A 242 3.67 -16.50 -2.81
N ARG A 243 2.45 -16.53 -3.33
CA ARG A 243 1.99 -15.63 -4.39
C ARG A 243 0.68 -14.97 -4.00
N SER A 244 0.54 -13.69 -4.30
CA SER A 244 -0.73 -13.02 -4.18
C SER A 244 -1.71 -13.54 -5.23
N THR A 245 -2.94 -13.81 -4.82
CA THR A 245 -4.03 -14.25 -5.69
C THR A 245 -5.32 -13.53 -5.33
N GLY A 246 -6.29 -13.51 -6.25
CA GLY A 246 -7.60 -12.89 -6.02
C GLY A 246 -8.68 -13.95 -5.77
N VAL A 247 -9.45 -13.74 -4.72
CA VAL A 247 -10.62 -14.58 -4.39
C VAL A 247 -11.89 -13.77 -4.60
N ARG A 248 -12.77 -14.22 -5.51
CA ARG A 248 -14.05 -13.56 -5.75
C ARG A 248 -14.99 -13.75 -4.56
N ARG A 249 -15.55 -12.64 -4.08
CA ARG A 249 -16.50 -12.59 -2.97
C ARG A 249 -17.74 -11.78 -3.38
N GLY A 250 -18.83 -11.88 -2.62
CA GLY A 250 -20.02 -11.06 -2.83
C GLY A 250 -19.73 -9.56 -2.65
N PHE A 251 -20.54 -8.70 -3.27
CA PHE A 251 -20.35 -7.25 -3.32
C PHE A 251 -20.13 -6.61 -1.93
N PHE A 252 -21.01 -6.84 -0.97
CA PHE A 252 -20.87 -6.28 0.38
C PHE A 252 -19.65 -6.80 1.14
N THR A 253 -19.33 -8.10 0.94
CA THR A 253 -18.11 -8.69 1.51
C THR A 253 -16.87 -8.07 0.92
N THR A 254 -16.85 -7.78 -0.38
CA THR A 254 -15.75 -7.10 -1.06
C THR A 254 -15.51 -5.71 -0.48
N ILE A 255 -16.57 -4.94 -0.24
CA ILE A 255 -16.46 -3.62 0.41
C ILE A 255 -15.86 -3.77 1.83
N GLY A 256 -16.40 -4.68 2.65
CA GLY A 256 -15.86 -4.94 3.99
C GLY A 256 -14.38 -5.36 3.97
N CYS A 257 -14.00 -6.25 3.04
CA CYS A 257 -12.60 -6.64 2.84
C CYS A 257 -11.71 -5.45 2.42
N SER A 258 -12.23 -4.52 1.63
CA SER A 258 -11.49 -3.32 1.20
C SER A 258 -11.17 -2.39 2.36
N PHE A 259 -12.13 -2.19 3.27
CA PHE A 259 -11.86 -1.45 4.51
C PHE A 259 -10.83 -2.17 5.38
N ASN A 260 -11.02 -3.46 5.63
CA ASN A 260 -10.06 -4.24 6.43
C ASN A 260 -8.65 -4.21 5.83
N TYR A 261 -8.54 -4.33 4.51
CA TYR A 261 -7.26 -4.25 3.80
C TYR A 261 -6.61 -2.87 3.96
N SER A 262 -7.38 -1.78 3.82
CA SER A 262 -6.86 -0.42 4.00
C SER A 262 -6.34 -0.17 5.42
N PHE A 263 -7.03 -0.69 6.46
CA PHE A 263 -6.55 -0.63 7.84
C PHE A 263 -5.26 -1.44 8.05
N LYS A 264 -5.13 -2.59 7.42
CA LYS A 264 -3.89 -3.39 7.47
C LYS A 264 -2.72 -2.67 6.80
N LEU A 265 -2.94 -2.06 5.64
CA LEU A 265 -1.93 -1.22 5.00
C LEU A 265 -1.50 -0.07 5.91
N ALA A 266 -2.45 0.64 6.53
CA ALA A 266 -2.14 1.68 7.49
C ALA A 266 -1.35 1.14 8.69
N GLY A 267 -1.73 -0.03 9.23
CA GLY A 267 -1.03 -0.71 10.31
C GLY A 267 0.43 -1.03 9.96
N THR A 268 0.70 -1.49 8.75
CA THR A 268 2.08 -1.74 8.27
C THR A 268 2.93 -0.47 8.31
N ILE A 269 2.34 0.68 7.94
CA ILE A 269 3.05 1.96 7.98
C ILE A 269 3.44 2.33 9.42
N PHE A 270 2.51 2.17 10.38
CA PHE A 270 2.81 2.41 11.80
C PHE A 270 3.89 1.47 12.34
N THR A 271 3.91 0.21 11.89
CA THR A 271 4.99 -0.73 12.24
C THR A 271 6.34 -0.23 11.73
N VAL A 272 6.43 0.18 10.46
CA VAL A 272 7.66 0.74 9.86
C VAL A 272 8.11 2.00 10.60
N ILE A 273 7.18 2.88 10.96
CA ILE A 273 7.48 4.08 11.76
C ILE A 273 8.00 3.68 13.15
N GLY A 274 7.40 2.69 13.79
CA GLY A 274 7.89 2.14 15.07
C GLY A 274 9.32 1.61 14.96
N GLN A 275 9.63 0.82 13.97
CA GLN A 275 10.97 0.28 13.69
C GLN A 275 12.00 1.40 13.44
N LEU A 276 11.58 2.48 12.76
CA LEU A 276 12.42 3.65 12.57
C LEU A 276 12.78 4.33 13.91
N PHE A 277 11.79 4.51 14.79
CA PHE A 277 12.03 5.09 16.13
C PHE A 277 12.87 4.20 17.03
N HIS A 278 12.81 2.89 16.89
CA HIS A 278 13.64 1.93 17.64
C HIS A 278 15.04 1.77 17.03
N GLY A 279 15.31 2.41 15.87
CA GLY A 279 16.62 2.34 15.19
C GLY A 279 16.88 1.02 14.46
N GLU A 280 15.86 0.18 14.29
CA GLU A 280 15.93 -1.10 13.56
C GLU A 280 16.07 -0.85 12.05
N ILE A 281 15.50 0.26 11.55
CA ILE A 281 15.57 0.71 10.16
C ILE A 281 16.20 2.10 10.11
N GLY A 282 17.16 2.30 9.21
CA GLY A 282 17.78 3.61 9.01
C GLY A 282 16.90 4.58 8.24
N ILE A 283 16.99 5.89 8.53
CA ILE A 283 16.26 6.96 7.80
C ILE A 283 16.53 6.89 6.28
N LYS A 284 17.69 6.40 5.86
CA LYS A 284 18.03 6.21 4.44
C LYS A 284 17.16 5.17 3.73
N SER A 285 16.48 4.30 4.46
CA SER A 285 15.54 3.32 3.92
C SER A 285 14.18 3.95 3.57
N LEU A 286 13.89 5.16 4.06
CA LEU A 286 12.73 5.95 3.65
C LEU A 286 13.00 6.55 2.28
N GLY A 287 12.39 5.99 1.25
CA GLY A 287 12.53 6.49 -0.12
C GLY A 287 11.83 7.84 -0.30
N GLY A 288 12.51 8.78 -0.96
CA GLY A 288 11.89 10.04 -1.42
C GLY A 288 11.02 9.85 -2.68
N THR A 289 10.48 10.96 -3.21
CA THR A 289 9.61 10.97 -4.40
C THR A 289 10.20 10.23 -5.60
N PHE A 290 11.50 10.40 -5.86
CA PHE A 290 12.18 9.71 -6.97
C PHE A 290 12.26 8.19 -6.75
N THR A 291 12.53 7.74 -5.52
CA THR A 291 12.52 6.31 -5.17
C THR A 291 11.11 5.74 -5.35
N THR A 292 10.08 6.44 -4.91
CA THR A 292 8.68 6.04 -5.08
C THR A 292 8.33 5.89 -6.56
N ILE A 293 8.73 6.82 -7.42
CA ILE A 293 8.52 6.73 -8.87
C ILE A 293 9.23 5.49 -9.45
N SER A 294 10.50 5.29 -9.10
CA SER A 294 11.30 4.16 -9.61
C SER A 294 10.72 2.81 -9.17
N VAL A 295 10.39 2.66 -7.90
CA VAL A 295 9.77 1.44 -7.36
C VAL A 295 8.40 1.21 -8.03
N THR A 296 7.56 2.24 -8.16
CA THR A 296 6.26 2.14 -8.81
C THR A 296 6.40 1.69 -10.26
N ALA A 297 7.33 2.28 -11.02
CA ALA A 297 7.60 1.89 -12.40
C ALA A 297 8.06 0.41 -12.50
N GLY A 298 8.93 -0.03 -11.59
CA GLY A 298 9.37 -1.42 -11.49
C GLY A 298 8.24 -2.39 -11.21
N VAL A 299 7.38 -2.06 -10.27
CA VAL A 299 6.21 -2.88 -9.88
C VAL A 299 5.20 -2.99 -11.03
N ILE A 300 4.96 -1.91 -11.77
CA ILE A 300 4.08 -1.92 -12.95
C ILE A 300 4.65 -2.82 -14.05
N LYS A 301 5.95 -2.73 -14.29
CA LYS A 301 6.64 -3.54 -15.30
C LYS A 301 6.43 -5.05 -15.08
N THR A 302 6.47 -5.49 -13.83
CA THR A 302 6.42 -6.94 -13.49
C THR A 302 5.01 -7.45 -13.25
N GLY A 303 4.12 -6.63 -12.70
CA GLY A 303 2.80 -7.08 -12.20
C GLY A 303 1.57 -6.50 -12.90
N GLY A 304 1.74 -5.66 -13.92
CA GLY A 304 0.65 -5.12 -14.74
C GLY A 304 -0.36 -4.26 -13.94
N TRP A 305 -1.62 -4.25 -14.40
CA TRP A 305 -2.69 -3.39 -13.86
C TRP A 305 -3.06 -3.69 -12.41
N TRP A 306 -3.00 -4.95 -11.98
CA TRP A 306 -3.25 -5.31 -10.58
C TRP A 306 -2.24 -4.65 -9.65
N SER A 307 -0.96 -4.75 -10.00
CA SER A 307 0.12 -4.15 -9.24
C SER A 307 0.07 -2.62 -9.24
N LEU A 308 -0.36 -2.02 -10.36
CA LEU A 308 -0.60 -0.57 -10.44
C LEU A 308 -1.67 -0.12 -9.44
N LEU A 309 -2.81 -0.79 -9.38
CA LEU A 309 -3.89 -0.45 -8.44
C LEU A 309 -3.47 -0.70 -7.00
N ASN A 310 -2.72 -1.78 -6.75
CA ASN A 310 -2.21 -2.10 -5.42
C ASN A 310 -1.24 -1.02 -4.93
N ILE A 311 -0.23 -0.66 -5.71
CA ILE A 311 0.74 0.36 -5.31
C ILE A 311 0.10 1.75 -5.23
N ALA A 312 -0.86 2.08 -6.09
CA ALA A 312 -1.60 3.32 -6.02
C ALA A 312 -2.40 3.41 -4.70
N SER A 313 -3.09 2.33 -4.31
CA SER A 313 -3.81 2.29 -3.04
C SER A 313 -2.86 2.40 -1.83
N PHE A 314 -1.70 1.73 -1.90
CA PHE A 314 -0.66 1.83 -0.87
C PHE A 314 -0.11 3.25 -0.73
N ILE A 315 0.19 3.93 -1.86
CA ILE A 315 0.62 5.33 -1.86
C ILE A 315 -0.46 6.24 -1.25
N GLY A 316 -1.74 6.03 -1.61
CA GLY A 316 -2.85 6.81 -1.08
C GLY A 316 -3.00 6.67 0.45
N VAL A 317 -2.91 5.44 0.97
CA VAL A 317 -2.93 5.18 2.42
C VAL A 317 -1.69 5.79 3.10
N ASN A 318 -0.51 5.65 2.49
CA ASN A 318 0.74 6.24 2.98
C ASN A 318 0.63 7.77 3.11
N LEU A 319 0.21 8.45 2.05
CA LEU A 319 0.04 9.90 2.07
C LEU A 319 -1.01 10.33 3.10
N ALA A 320 -2.08 9.55 3.28
CA ALA A 320 -3.06 9.84 4.30
C ALA A 320 -2.46 9.75 5.71
N VAL A 321 -1.73 8.68 6.02
CA VAL A 321 -1.12 8.48 7.35
C VAL A 321 -0.03 9.53 7.62
N PHE A 322 0.91 9.72 6.68
CA PHE A 322 2.02 10.66 6.89
C PHE A 322 1.55 12.12 7.01
N ASN A 323 0.53 12.53 6.23
CA ASN A 323 -0.01 13.89 6.30
C ASN A 323 -0.87 14.14 7.56
N LEU A 324 -1.25 13.10 8.30
CA LEU A 324 -1.91 13.24 9.61
C LEU A 324 -0.91 13.28 10.77
N LEU A 325 0.34 12.84 10.55
CA LEU A 325 1.37 12.89 11.58
C LEU A 325 1.92 14.32 11.69
N PRO A 326 2.11 14.83 12.91
CA PRO A 326 2.72 16.15 13.12
C PRO A 326 4.25 16.09 12.91
N ILE A 327 4.66 15.60 11.73
CA ILE A 327 6.08 15.56 11.35
C ILE A 327 6.32 16.81 10.48
N PRO A 328 7.24 17.71 10.89
CA PRO A 328 7.54 18.93 10.14
C PRO A 328 8.24 18.65 8.80
#